data_84f19f774a6c6984316c4246308ae968
#
_entry.id   84f19f774a6c6984316c4246308ae968
#
_cell.length_a   1.000
_cell.length_b   1.000
_cell.length_c   1.000
_cell.angle_alpha   90.00
_cell.angle_beta   90.00
_cell.angle_gamma   90.00
#
_symmetry.space_group_name_H-M   'P 1'
#
loop_
_entity.id
_entity.type
_entity.pdbx_description
1 polymer ?
#
loop_
_entity_poly.entity_id
_entity_poly.type
_entity_poly.pdbx_seq_one_letter_code
_entity_poly.pdbx_strand_id
1 'polypeptide(L)'
;MGVAYRLRGFHYERELARMLYREGFAVIRAPASGSRAKRVFYPDIVAIYKRNVLVFEVKARSEPRDIYIEREKVERLRDFAERSGGEAYVAVKITSMGEWRVVPLDQLWVTKDGNYRVSKFTLERSSRLEELLERAKRAA
;
A
#
# COMPACT_ATOMS: atom_id res chain seq x y z
N MET A 1 8.75 -11.41 17.69
CA MET A 1 8.50 -10.53 16.54
C MET A 1 9.63 -10.51 15.57
N GLY A 2 10.65 -9.96 15.77
CA GLY A 2 11.90 -10.06 15.11
C GLY A 2 11.92 -10.37 13.61
N VAL A 3 12.83 -11.27 13.27
CA VAL A 3 13.17 -11.58 11.87
C VAL A 3 12.00 -12.20 11.11
N ALA A 4 11.27 -13.11 11.74
CA ALA A 4 10.14 -13.81 11.07
C ALA A 4 9.02 -12.86 10.66
N TYR A 5 8.74 -11.87 11.50
CA TYR A 5 7.72 -10.86 11.18
C TYR A 5 8.15 -9.99 9.99
N ARG A 6 9.39 -9.56 9.97
CA ARG A 6 9.92 -8.77 8.86
C ARG A 6 9.96 -9.57 7.56
N LEU A 7 10.33 -10.84 7.62
CA LEU A 7 10.35 -11.71 6.45
C LEU A 7 8.96 -11.88 5.85
N ARG A 8 7.94 -11.98 6.68
CA ARG A 8 6.56 -12.06 6.20
C ARG A 8 6.12 -10.77 5.50
N GLY A 9 6.50 -9.61 6.05
CA GLY A 9 6.21 -8.33 5.42
C GLY A 9 6.82 -8.25 4.03
N PHE A 10 8.11 -8.60 3.90
CA PHE A 10 8.78 -8.61 2.62
C PHE A 10 8.18 -9.64 1.65
N HIS A 11 7.70 -10.75 2.18
CA HIS A 11 7.05 -11.76 1.34
C HIS A 11 5.81 -11.19 0.63
N TYR A 12 4.96 -10.46 1.34
CA TYR A 12 3.75 -9.90 0.73
C TYR A 12 4.05 -8.69 -0.15
N GLU A 13 5.08 -7.90 0.17
CA GLU A 13 5.55 -6.87 -0.74
C GLU A 13 6.00 -7.47 -2.07
N ARG A 14 6.77 -8.56 -2.02
CA ARG A 14 7.20 -9.25 -3.23
C ARG A 14 6.04 -9.85 -4.00
N GLU A 15 5.08 -10.43 -3.29
CA GLU A 15 3.88 -10.99 -3.93
C GLU A 15 3.14 -9.89 -4.70
N LEU A 16 2.88 -8.75 -4.06
CA LEU A 16 2.19 -7.64 -4.71
C LEU A 16 2.98 -7.12 -5.89
N ALA A 17 4.29 -6.95 -5.73
CA ALA A 17 5.15 -6.48 -6.81
C ALA A 17 5.07 -7.40 -8.03
N ARG A 18 5.09 -8.71 -7.82
CA ARG A 18 4.96 -9.69 -8.92
C ARG A 18 3.60 -9.62 -9.60
N MET A 19 2.53 -9.46 -8.83
CA MET A 19 1.18 -9.33 -9.39
C MET A 19 1.09 -8.11 -10.28
N LEU A 20 1.59 -6.97 -9.80
CA LEU A 20 1.60 -5.72 -10.56
C LEU A 20 2.41 -5.87 -11.85
N TYR A 21 3.57 -6.50 -11.75
CA TYR A 21 4.43 -6.70 -12.92
C TYR A 21 3.73 -7.57 -13.97
N ARG A 22 3.08 -8.65 -13.54
CA ARG A 22 2.33 -9.53 -14.47
C ARG A 22 1.19 -8.81 -15.15
N GLU A 23 0.63 -7.80 -14.49
CA GLU A 23 -0.45 -6.99 -15.05
C GLU A 23 0.06 -5.88 -15.98
N GLY A 24 1.36 -5.82 -16.21
CA GLY A 24 1.93 -4.89 -17.17
C GLY A 24 2.45 -3.59 -16.58
N PHE A 25 2.53 -3.49 -15.27
CA PHE A 25 3.06 -2.30 -14.61
C PHE A 25 4.59 -2.35 -14.55
N ALA A 26 5.22 -1.19 -14.67
CA ALA A 26 6.61 -1.02 -14.25
C ALA A 26 6.59 -0.90 -12.73
N VAL A 27 7.42 -1.66 -12.03
CA VAL A 27 7.32 -1.75 -10.57
C VAL A 27 8.67 -1.47 -9.93
N ILE A 28 8.64 -0.64 -8.88
CA ILE A 28 9.79 -0.40 -8.02
C ILE A 28 9.36 -0.75 -6.60
N ARG A 29 10.18 -1.54 -5.92
CA ARG A 29 9.97 -1.90 -4.53
C ARG A 29 11.07 -1.25 -3.68
N ALA A 30 10.68 -0.72 -2.51
CA ALA A 30 11.63 -0.05 -1.61
C ALA A 30 12.76 -0.99 -1.17
N PRO A 31 13.95 -0.45 -0.94
CA PRO A 31 15.04 -1.24 -0.36
C PRO A 31 14.67 -1.73 1.04
N ALA A 32 15.20 -2.90 1.42
CA ALA A 32 14.88 -3.54 2.69
C ALA A 32 15.37 -2.76 3.93
N SER A 33 16.34 -1.87 3.79
CA SER A 33 16.94 -1.14 4.90
C SER A 33 16.31 0.24 5.07
N GLY A 34 15.07 0.27 5.56
CA GLY A 34 14.30 1.50 5.73
C GLY A 34 14.93 2.54 6.65
N SER A 35 15.76 2.12 7.60
CA SER A 35 16.42 3.04 8.53
C SER A 35 17.40 3.98 7.83
N ARG A 36 17.86 3.66 6.64
CA ARG A 36 18.80 4.51 5.89
C ARG A 36 18.11 5.53 5.01
N ALA A 37 16.79 5.44 4.87
CA ALA A 37 16.00 6.30 4.01
C ALA A 37 15.49 7.54 4.73
N LYS A 38 16.22 8.04 5.72
CA LYS A 38 15.78 9.18 6.55
C LYS A 38 15.62 10.49 5.78
N ARG A 39 16.39 10.67 4.73
CA ARG A 39 16.38 11.93 3.96
C ARG A 39 15.43 11.90 2.78
N VAL A 40 15.17 10.71 2.26
CA VAL A 40 14.26 10.53 1.14
C VAL A 40 13.29 9.41 1.51
N PHE A 41 12.01 9.69 1.35
CA PHE A 41 10.99 8.70 1.64
C PHE A 41 10.82 7.74 0.47
N TYR A 42 10.73 6.47 0.78
CA TYR A 42 10.42 5.43 -0.20
C TYR A 42 9.11 4.73 0.19
N PRO A 43 8.07 4.81 -0.65
CA PRO A 43 6.89 3.96 -0.42
C PRO A 43 7.30 2.49 -0.58
N ASP A 44 6.50 1.58 -0.05
CA ASP A 44 6.83 0.15 -0.17
C ASP A 44 6.90 -0.28 -1.64
N ILE A 45 5.94 0.17 -2.44
CA ILE A 45 5.90 -0.15 -3.87
C ILE A 45 5.41 1.07 -4.65
N VAL A 46 6.03 1.30 -5.80
CA VAL A 46 5.54 2.24 -6.81
C VAL A 46 5.29 1.44 -8.08
N ALA A 47 4.09 1.54 -8.62
CA ALA A 47 3.70 0.87 -9.85
C ALA A 47 3.24 1.89 -10.88
N ILE A 48 3.75 1.78 -12.10
CA ILE A 48 3.47 2.75 -13.15
C ILE A 48 2.95 2.03 -14.38
N TYR A 49 1.81 2.47 -14.88
CA TYR A 49 1.25 1.96 -16.13
C TYR A 49 0.97 3.15 -17.05
N LYS A 50 1.77 3.32 -18.08
CA LYS A 50 1.59 4.40 -19.09
C LYS A 50 1.29 5.75 -18.44
N ARG A 51 2.16 6.24 -17.59
CA ARG A 51 2.04 7.52 -16.88
C ARG A 51 1.12 7.50 -15.65
N ASN A 52 0.29 6.48 -15.46
CA ASN A 52 -0.49 6.36 -14.23
C ASN A 52 0.39 5.79 -13.13
N VAL A 53 0.53 6.52 -12.04
CA VAL A 53 1.38 6.14 -10.92
C VAL A 53 0.52 5.71 -9.74
N LEU A 54 0.74 4.50 -9.27
CA LEU A 54 0.10 3.99 -8.06
C LEU A 54 1.17 3.77 -7.00
N VAL A 55 0.90 4.24 -5.80
CA VAL A 55 1.85 4.18 -4.68
C VAL A 55 1.22 3.37 -3.57
N PHE A 56 1.94 2.41 -3.03
CA PHE A 56 1.38 1.49 -2.05
C PHE A 56 2.19 1.43 -0.76
N GLU A 57 1.46 1.47 0.36
CA GLU A 57 1.92 0.99 1.65
C GLU A 57 1.34 -0.40 1.81
N VAL A 58 2.18 -1.39 2.08
CA VAL A 58 1.76 -2.81 2.11
C VAL A 58 1.60 -3.29 3.54
N LYS A 59 0.46 -3.88 3.83
CA LYS A 59 0.15 -4.50 5.10
C LYS A 59 -0.40 -5.90 4.87
N ALA A 60 -0.25 -6.79 5.86
CA ALA A 60 -0.83 -8.13 5.80
C ALA A 60 -1.49 -8.44 7.14
N ARG A 61 -2.67 -9.02 7.09
CA ARG A 61 -3.42 -9.43 8.27
C ARG A 61 -4.12 -10.76 7.97
N SER A 62 -4.26 -11.60 9.00
CA SER A 62 -4.94 -12.88 8.80
C SER A 62 -6.41 -12.67 8.48
N GLU A 63 -7.04 -11.68 9.12
CA GLU A 63 -8.45 -11.37 8.93
C GLU A 63 -8.65 -9.86 8.90
N PRO A 64 -9.77 -9.36 8.35
CA PRO A 64 -10.07 -7.94 8.40
C PRO A 64 -10.12 -7.44 9.84
N ARG A 65 -9.37 -6.38 10.11
CA ARG A 65 -9.29 -5.73 11.41
C ARG A 65 -8.80 -4.31 11.25
N ASP A 66 -8.90 -3.51 12.31
CA ASP A 66 -8.35 -2.16 12.29
C ASP A 66 -6.83 -2.22 12.14
N ILE A 67 -6.29 -1.35 11.30
CA ILE A 67 -4.86 -1.23 11.05
C ILE A 67 -4.44 0.21 11.31
N TYR A 68 -3.41 0.40 12.13
CA TYR A 68 -2.93 1.73 12.51
C TYR A 68 -1.68 2.07 11.73
N ILE A 69 -1.61 3.31 11.25
CA ILE A 69 -0.47 3.80 10.46
C ILE A 69 -0.07 5.16 11.02
N GLU A 70 1.22 5.34 11.25
CA GLU A 70 1.75 6.57 11.79
C GLU A 70 1.43 7.76 10.87
N ARG A 71 1.10 8.90 11.47
CA ARG A 71 0.77 10.12 10.75
C ARG A 71 1.85 10.49 9.75
N GLU A 72 3.11 10.46 10.19
CA GLU A 72 4.24 10.84 9.34
C GLU A 72 4.29 9.98 8.07
N LYS A 73 4.04 8.70 8.21
CA LYS A 73 4.05 7.78 7.06
C LYS A 73 2.95 8.12 6.05
N VAL A 74 1.74 8.38 6.55
CA VAL A 74 0.61 8.74 5.68
C VAL A 74 0.88 10.07 4.97
N GLU A 75 1.40 11.06 5.70
CA GLU A 75 1.73 12.34 5.11
C GLU A 75 2.78 12.23 4.02
N ARG A 76 3.79 11.38 4.23
CA ARG A 76 4.84 11.16 3.23
C ARG A 76 4.32 10.42 2.00
N LEU A 77 3.41 9.47 2.20
CA LEU A 77 2.75 8.78 1.07
C LEU A 77 1.93 9.76 0.25
N ARG A 78 1.19 10.63 0.93
CA ARG A 78 0.38 11.65 0.27
C ARG A 78 1.26 12.62 -0.52
N ASP A 79 2.35 13.07 0.08
CA ASP A 79 3.30 13.97 -0.57
C ASP A 79 3.92 13.29 -1.80
N PHE A 80 4.29 12.03 -1.69
CA PHE A 80 4.86 11.29 -2.82
C PHE A 80 3.85 11.18 -3.96
N ALA A 81 2.61 10.85 -3.66
CA ALA A 81 1.55 10.76 -4.67
C ALA A 81 1.35 12.12 -5.36
N GLU A 82 1.32 13.19 -4.57
CA GLU A 82 1.14 14.54 -5.10
C GLU A 82 2.29 14.93 -6.02
N ARG A 83 3.53 14.70 -5.61
CA ARG A 83 4.71 15.01 -6.43
C ARG A 83 4.75 14.22 -7.73
N SER A 84 4.31 12.98 -7.70
CA SER A 84 4.33 12.09 -8.86
C SER A 84 3.12 12.25 -9.77
N GLY A 85 2.09 12.97 -9.32
CA GLY A 85 0.82 13.03 -10.03
C GLY A 85 0.03 11.75 -9.94
N GLY A 86 0.35 10.88 -8.98
CA GLY A 86 -0.27 9.58 -8.82
C GLY A 86 -1.28 9.50 -7.68
N GLU A 87 -1.63 8.29 -7.32
CA GLU A 87 -2.56 8.00 -6.24
C GLU A 87 -1.93 7.03 -5.26
N ALA A 88 -2.18 7.24 -3.97
CA ALA A 88 -1.63 6.39 -2.92
C ALA A 88 -2.71 5.56 -2.23
N TYR A 89 -2.35 4.34 -1.90
CA TYR A 89 -3.25 3.36 -1.31
C TYR A 89 -2.54 2.59 -0.21
N VAL A 90 -3.32 2.11 0.76
CA VAL A 90 -2.87 1.05 1.66
C VAL A 90 -3.36 -0.25 1.03
N ALA A 91 -2.43 -1.10 0.66
CA ALA A 91 -2.75 -2.42 0.10
C ALA A 91 -2.65 -3.45 1.23
N VAL A 92 -3.73 -4.16 1.49
CA VAL A 92 -3.82 -5.11 2.60
C VAL A 92 -4.07 -6.51 2.07
N LYS A 93 -3.14 -7.41 2.36
CA LYS A 93 -3.35 -8.83 2.10
C LYS A 93 -4.13 -9.44 3.26
N ILE A 94 -5.30 -9.98 2.96
CA ILE A 94 -6.09 -10.73 3.93
C ILE A 94 -5.77 -12.20 3.73
N THR A 95 -4.88 -12.73 4.56
CA THR A 95 -4.31 -14.05 4.27
C THR A 95 -5.30 -15.20 4.38
N SER A 96 -6.27 -15.11 5.30
CA SER A 96 -7.31 -16.15 5.41
C SER A 96 -8.20 -16.25 4.19
N MET A 97 -8.33 -15.14 3.44
CA MET A 97 -9.16 -15.08 2.24
C MET A 97 -8.35 -15.18 0.96
N GLY A 98 -7.04 -15.07 1.06
CA GLY A 98 -6.17 -15.07 -0.12
C GLY A 98 -6.40 -13.90 -1.06
N GLU A 99 -6.84 -12.75 -0.55
CA GLU A 99 -7.15 -11.61 -1.41
C GLU A 99 -6.48 -10.33 -0.96
N TRP A 100 -6.30 -9.41 -1.91
CA TRP A 100 -5.76 -8.08 -1.66
C TRP A 100 -6.88 -7.05 -1.70
N ARG A 101 -6.89 -6.19 -0.69
CA ARG A 101 -7.78 -5.02 -0.63
C ARG A 101 -6.96 -3.76 -0.73
N VAL A 102 -7.51 -2.72 -1.35
CA VAL A 102 -6.84 -1.43 -1.49
C VAL A 102 -7.72 -0.32 -0.93
N VAL A 103 -7.12 0.50 -0.07
CA VAL A 103 -7.83 1.58 0.61
C VAL A 103 -7.15 2.90 0.24
N PRO A 104 -7.86 3.83 -0.44
CA PRO A 104 -7.29 5.15 -0.71
C PRO A 104 -6.98 5.90 0.58
N LEU A 105 -5.97 6.76 0.55
CA LEU A 105 -5.58 7.50 1.76
C LEU A 105 -6.69 8.41 2.29
N ASP A 106 -7.57 8.91 1.43
CA ASP A 106 -8.66 9.77 1.87
C ASP A 106 -9.76 9.02 2.65
N GLN A 107 -9.71 7.71 2.70
CA GLN A 107 -10.65 6.89 3.47
C GLN A 107 -10.09 6.48 4.84
N LEU A 108 -8.91 6.94 5.20
CA LEU A 108 -8.33 6.68 6.52
C LEU A 108 -8.97 7.59 7.56
N TRP A 109 -9.12 7.06 8.77
CA TRP A 109 -9.64 7.83 9.91
C TRP A 109 -8.47 8.38 10.73
N VAL A 110 -8.63 9.60 11.24
CA VAL A 110 -7.64 10.19 12.15
C VAL A 110 -7.98 9.76 13.57
N THR A 111 -7.00 9.23 14.28
CA THR A 111 -7.17 8.80 15.66
C THR A 111 -6.95 9.96 16.62
N LYS A 112 -7.28 9.77 17.91
CA LYS A 112 -7.15 10.82 18.93
C LYS A 112 -5.73 11.31 19.09
N ASP A 113 -4.74 10.45 18.89
CA ASP A 113 -3.33 10.81 19.00
C ASP A 113 -2.75 11.37 17.69
N GLY A 114 -3.58 11.58 16.69
CA GLY A 114 -3.15 12.18 15.43
C GLY A 114 -2.63 11.21 14.40
N ASN A 115 -2.60 9.93 14.71
CA ASN A 115 -2.24 8.91 13.73
C ASN A 115 -3.45 8.54 12.87
N TYR A 116 -3.30 7.55 11.99
CA TYR A 116 -4.36 7.15 11.08
C TYR A 116 -4.74 5.69 11.31
N ARG A 117 -5.96 5.38 10.91
CA ARG A 117 -6.50 4.04 11.03
C ARG A 117 -7.24 3.66 9.76
N VAL A 118 -6.93 2.46 9.25
CA VAL A 118 -7.83 1.77 8.32
C VAL A 118 -8.78 0.99 9.19
N SER A 119 -10.06 1.39 9.25
CA SER A 119 -11.01 0.68 10.09
C SER A 119 -11.40 -0.65 9.44
N LYS A 120 -11.77 -1.62 10.26
CA LYS A 120 -12.29 -2.89 9.77
C LYS A 120 -13.45 -2.67 8.81
N PHE A 121 -14.34 -1.73 9.15
CA PHE A 121 -15.49 -1.35 8.32
C PHE A 121 -15.05 -0.91 6.93
N THR A 122 -14.08 0.02 6.87
CA THR A 122 -13.55 0.52 5.60
C THR A 122 -12.89 -0.60 4.81
N LEU A 123 -12.11 -1.42 5.49
CA LEU A 123 -11.37 -2.51 4.85
C LEU A 123 -12.32 -3.51 4.20
N GLU A 124 -13.39 -3.89 4.89
CA GLU A 124 -14.35 -4.85 4.36
C GLU A 124 -15.11 -4.34 3.14
N ARG A 125 -15.24 -3.02 3.01
CA ARG A 125 -15.94 -2.38 1.88
C ARG A 125 -15.01 -1.87 0.80
N SER A 126 -13.71 -2.02 0.99
CA SER A 126 -12.74 -1.49 0.05
C SER A 126 -12.73 -2.29 -1.26
N SER A 127 -12.17 -1.69 -2.29
CA SER A 127 -12.01 -2.36 -3.58
C SER A 127 -10.97 -3.47 -3.49
N ARG A 128 -11.15 -4.48 -4.31
CA ARG A 128 -10.11 -5.47 -4.52
C ARG A 128 -9.03 -4.89 -5.42
N LEU A 129 -7.84 -5.41 -5.28
CA LEU A 129 -6.71 -4.97 -6.10
C LEU A 129 -7.05 -5.04 -7.60
N GLU A 130 -7.66 -6.13 -8.04
CA GLU A 130 -8.01 -6.33 -9.44
C GLU A 130 -8.87 -5.19 -10.00
N GLU A 131 -9.81 -4.72 -9.20
CA GLU A 131 -10.67 -3.59 -9.60
C GLU A 131 -9.87 -2.31 -9.78
N LEU A 132 -8.93 -2.04 -8.86
CA LEU A 132 -8.07 -0.88 -8.97
C LEU A 132 -7.21 -0.95 -10.24
N LEU A 133 -6.62 -2.10 -10.51
CA LEU A 133 -5.74 -2.26 -11.67
C LEU A 133 -6.50 -2.10 -12.99
N GLU A 134 -7.72 -2.61 -13.06
CA GLU A 134 -8.58 -2.39 -14.24
C GLU A 134 -8.84 -0.91 -14.46
N ARG A 135 -9.20 -0.19 -13.41
CA ARG A 135 -9.45 1.26 -13.53
C ARG A 135 -8.22 2.01 -14.00
N ALA A 136 -7.07 1.66 -13.42
CA ALA A 136 -5.79 2.32 -13.78
C ALA A 136 -5.45 2.09 -15.26
N LYS A 137 -5.68 0.89 -15.75
CA LYS A 137 -5.40 0.56 -17.16
C LYS A 137 -6.35 1.28 -18.11
N ARG A 138 -7.62 1.38 -17.74
CA ARG A 138 -8.62 2.07 -18.59
C ARG A 138 -8.36 3.58 -18.64
N ALA A 139 -7.82 4.14 -17.57
CA ALA A 139 -7.53 5.58 -17.52
C ALA A 139 -6.24 5.96 -18.26
N ALA A 140 -5.49 4.98 -18.73
CA ALA A 140 -4.21 5.23 -19.39
C ALA A 140 -4.36 5.62 -20.86
#